data_dc5213b37b3e98fe3a347d28ab17dd46
#
_entry.id   dc5213b37b3e98fe3a347d28ab17dd46
#
_cell.length_a   1.000
_cell.length_b   1.000
_cell.length_c   1.000
_cell.angle_alpha   90.00
_cell.angle_beta   90.00
_cell.angle_gamma   90.00
#
_symmetry.space_group_name_H-M   'P 1'
#
loop_
_entity.id
_entity.type
_entity.pdbx_description
1 polymer ?
#
loop_
_entity_poly.entity_id
_entity_poly.type
_entity_poly.pdbx_seq_one_letter_code
_entity_poly.pdbx_strand_id
1 'polypeptide(L)'
;MKILKFGGKSLANGEGLQKVIQTIAQKYFNNEPIAVVVSARGNATDELVILLKKAQANINFQADFEQFKKYQLEGFKENIFEEEFTVLQKLLEGVSLLGDYSEKIKDQVIAYGEILSAKYVANVLNENSIKAQFTDSRQLIKTDINFGNAQPIDAVSKRNVLDYFEKNADKVNIVTGFIGSTLHNETTTLGRNGSNYTASLLAAIS
;
A
#
# COMPACT_ATOMS: atom_id res chain seq x y z
N MET A 1 -9.05 -18.89 5.24
CA MET A 1 -7.78 -18.16 5.48
C MET A 1 -8.02 -17.09 6.54
N LYS A 2 -7.03 -16.74 7.40
CA LYS A 2 -7.17 -15.63 8.36
C LYS A 2 -6.62 -14.34 7.74
N ILE A 3 -7.34 -13.23 7.89
CA ILE A 3 -6.87 -11.91 7.46
C ILE A 3 -6.36 -11.16 8.70
N LEU A 4 -5.09 -10.76 8.66
CA LEU A 4 -4.49 -9.88 9.65
C LEU A 4 -4.45 -8.46 9.09
N LYS A 5 -4.66 -7.44 9.94
CA LYS A 5 -4.54 -6.04 9.49
C LYS A 5 -3.65 -5.26 10.45
N PHE A 6 -2.68 -4.53 9.91
CA PHE A 6 -1.81 -3.66 10.67
C PHE A 6 -1.94 -2.20 10.19
N GLY A 7 -2.12 -1.30 11.15
CA GLY A 7 -2.23 0.14 10.88
C GLY A 7 -0.86 0.84 10.83
N GLY A 8 -0.84 2.05 10.31
CA GLY A 8 0.39 2.82 10.08
C GLY A 8 1.27 3.01 11.31
N LYS A 9 0.67 3.20 12.50
CA LYS A 9 1.43 3.32 13.77
C LYS A 9 2.16 2.02 14.14
N SER A 10 1.54 0.87 13.90
CA SER A 10 2.18 -0.43 14.15
C SER A 10 3.26 -0.77 13.12
N LEU A 11 3.17 -0.17 11.93
CA LEU A 11 4.10 -0.36 10.82
C LEU A 11 5.22 0.72 10.80
N ALA A 12 5.15 1.71 11.70
CA ALA A 12 6.23 2.67 11.87
C ALA A 12 7.52 1.96 12.31
N ASN A 13 8.66 2.60 12.02
CA ASN A 13 9.97 2.05 12.38
C ASN A 13 10.08 1.79 13.89
N GLY A 14 10.95 0.85 14.28
CA GLY A 14 11.21 0.48 15.66
C GLY A 14 10.38 -0.72 16.17
N GLU A 15 10.04 -0.72 17.46
CA GLU A 15 9.41 -1.86 18.14
C GLU A 15 8.06 -2.29 17.54
N GLY A 16 7.27 -1.34 17.04
CA GLY A 16 5.96 -1.64 16.44
C GLY A 16 6.10 -2.57 15.24
N LEU A 17 6.98 -2.22 14.32
CA LEU A 17 7.27 -3.01 13.13
C LEU A 17 7.85 -4.39 13.49
N GLN A 18 8.76 -4.45 14.47
CA GLN A 18 9.33 -5.72 14.94
C GLN A 18 8.23 -6.67 15.46
N LYS A 19 7.28 -6.16 16.24
CA LYS A 19 6.13 -6.94 16.75
C LYS A 19 5.24 -7.43 15.60
N VAL A 20 5.02 -6.63 14.56
CA VAL A 20 4.27 -7.04 13.36
C VAL A 20 4.97 -8.21 12.67
N ILE A 21 6.28 -8.10 12.41
CA ILE A 21 7.07 -9.15 11.77
C ILE A 21 7.05 -10.44 12.61
N GLN A 22 7.25 -10.35 13.94
CA GLN A 22 7.19 -11.49 14.84
C GLN A 22 5.80 -12.16 14.83
N THR A 23 4.73 -11.37 14.82
CA THR A 23 3.36 -11.90 14.76
C THR A 23 3.10 -12.70 13.48
N ILE A 24 3.55 -12.16 12.34
CA ILE A 24 3.42 -12.84 11.04
C ILE A 24 4.29 -14.12 11.03
N ALA A 25 5.53 -14.03 11.49
CA ALA A 25 6.46 -15.16 11.57
C ALA A 25 5.89 -16.30 12.41
N GLN A 26 5.36 -16.02 13.59
CA GLN A 26 4.76 -17.02 14.47
C GLN A 26 3.63 -17.79 13.76
N LYS A 27 2.76 -17.07 13.04
CA LYS A 27 1.65 -17.70 12.30
C LYS A 27 2.14 -18.52 11.11
N TYR A 28 3.11 -18.01 10.39
CA TYR A 28 3.72 -18.73 9.26
C TYR A 28 4.35 -20.05 9.71
N PHE A 29 5.17 -20.04 10.76
CA PHE A 29 5.81 -21.25 11.28
C PHE A 29 4.84 -22.22 11.96
N ASN A 30 3.67 -21.74 12.38
CA ASN A 30 2.55 -22.60 12.83
C ASN A 30 1.70 -23.15 11.66
N ASN A 31 2.11 -22.94 10.42
CA ASN A 31 1.38 -23.32 9.20
C ASN A 31 -0.06 -22.76 9.16
N GLU A 32 -0.31 -21.61 9.75
CA GLU A 32 -1.61 -20.94 9.65
C GLU A 32 -1.74 -20.25 8.28
N PRO A 33 -2.78 -20.54 7.48
CA PRO A 33 -3.00 -19.82 6.22
C PRO A 33 -3.45 -18.37 6.51
N ILE A 34 -2.57 -17.41 6.22
CA ILE A 34 -2.79 -15.99 6.50
C ILE A 34 -2.57 -15.13 5.26
N ALA A 35 -3.33 -14.02 5.17
CA ALA A 35 -2.95 -12.85 4.38
C ALA A 35 -2.92 -11.62 5.29
N VAL A 36 -2.10 -10.65 4.94
CA VAL A 36 -1.81 -9.48 5.77
C VAL A 36 -2.13 -8.22 5.01
N VAL A 37 -3.08 -7.44 5.50
CA VAL A 37 -3.40 -6.10 4.96
C VAL A 37 -2.61 -5.06 5.73
N VAL A 38 -1.88 -4.22 5.02
CA VAL A 38 -1.07 -3.15 5.61
C VAL A 38 -1.56 -1.77 5.17
N SER A 39 -1.52 -0.82 6.10
CA SER A 39 -1.66 0.62 5.80
C SER A 39 -0.30 1.22 5.44
N ALA A 40 -0.29 2.45 4.96
CA ALA A 40 0.92 3.25 4.84
C ALA A 40 1.70 3.31 6.17
N ARG A 41 3.04 3.29 6.12
CA ARG A 41 3.90 3.29 7.32
C ARG A 41 3.96 4.68 7.95
N GLY A 42 3.82 4.74 9.28
CA GLY A 42 3.90 6.01 10.02
C GLY A 42 2.91 7.04 9.51
N ASN A 43 3.43 8.18 9.09
CA ASN A 43 2.66 9.31 8.55
C ASN A 43 2.77 9.43 7.01
N ALA A 44 3.18 8.38 6.31
CA ALA A 44 3.50 8.44 4.88
C ALA A 44 2.36 9.01 4.02
N THR A 45 1.09 8.71 4.34
CA THR A 45 -0.06 9.29 3.60
C THR A 45 -0.11 10.82 3.74
N ASP A 46 0.07 11.34 4.96
CA ASP A 46 0.06 12.79 5.22
C ASP A 46 1.27 13.47 4.55
N GLU A 47 2.44 12.84 4.60
CA GLU A 47 3.66 13.33 3.94
C GLU A 47 3.47 13.42 2.41
N LEU A 48 2.86 12.40 1.79
CA LEU A 48 2.53 12.41 0.36
C LEU A 48 1.55 13.53 -0.01
N VAL A 49 0.55 13.79 0.85
CA VAL A 49 -0.38 14.93 0.67
C VAL A 49 0.36 16.27 0.78
N ILE A 50 1.32 16.39 1.70
CA ILE A 50 2.15 17.60 1.84
C ILE A 50 3.01 17.81 0.60
N LEU A 51 3.68 16.77 0.11
CA LEU A 51 4.48 16.81 -1.12
C LEU A 51 3.63 17.25 -2.32
N LEU A 52 2.43 16.69 -2.46
CA LEU A 52 1.50 17.03 -3.53
C LEU A 52 1.05 18.49 -3.48
N LYS A 53 0.74 19.02 -2.29
CA LYS A 53 0.37 20.43 -2.08
C LYS A 53 1.54 21.38 -2.37
N LYS A 54 2.77 21.03 -1.97
CA LYS A 54 3.97 21.80 -2.32
C LYS A 54 4.19 21.84 -3.84
N ALA A 55 4.06 20.69 -4.50
CA ALA A 55 4.15 20.61 -5.95
C ALA A 55 3.08 21.49 -6.62
N GLN A 56 1.81 21.40 -6.22
CA GLN A 56 0.73 22.25 -6.76
C GLN A 56 1.02 23.75 -6.60
N ALA A 57 1.58 24.16 -5.46
CA ALA A 57 1.94 25.54 -5.19
C ALA A 57 3.27 25.97 -5.86
N ASN A 58 3.89 25.10 -6.64
CA ASN A 58 5.22 25.31 -7.23
C ASN A 58 6.30 25.66 -6.18
N ILE A 59 6.17 25.08 -4.97
CA ILE A 59 7.15 25.18 -3.89
C ILE A 59 8.12 24.00 -4.02
N ASN A 60 9.42 24.26 -3.85
CA ASN A 60 10.41 23.19 -3.87
C ASN A 60 10.12 22.14 -2.81
N PHE A 61 9.87 20.92 -3.26
CA PHE A 61 9.54 19.75 -2.42
C PHE A 61 10.70 18.75 -2.29
N GLN A 62 11.83 19.00 -2.96
CA GLN A 62 12.90 18.01 -3.11
C GLN A 62 13.46 17.54 -1.74
N ALA A 63 13.70 18.48 -0.82
CA ALA A 63 14.24 18.14 0.51
C ALA A 63 13.26 17.24 1.32
N ASP A 64 11.97 17.56 1.26
CA ASP A 64 10.94 16.74 1.92
C ASP A 64 10.81 15.37 1.25
N PHE A 65 10.94 15.31 -0.06
CA PHE A 65 10.89 14.05 -0.81
C PHE A 65 12.09 13.15 -0.47
N GLU A 66 13.30 13.72 -0.36
CA GLU A 66 14.48 12.95 0.10
C GLU A 66 14.32 12.45 1.54
N GLN A 67 13.72 13.25 2.43
CA GLN A 67 13.41 12.80 3.79
C GLN A 67 12.38 11.67 3.79
N PHE A 68 11.34 11.77 2.99
CA PHE A 68 10.35 10.70 2.80
C PHE A 68 11.01 9.41 2.31
N LYS A 69 11.84 9.47 1.27
CA LYS A 69 12.58 8.31 0.75
C LYS A 69 13.46 7.66 1.84
N LYS A 70 14.22 8.47 2.57
CA LYS A 70 15.07 7.99 3.67
C LYS A 70 14.28 7.23 4.72
N TYR A 71 13.11 7.73 5.13
CA TYR A 71 12.24 7.03 6.07
C TYR A 71 11.71 5.70 5.50
N GLN A 72 11.30 5.68 4.23
CA GLN A 72 10.79 4.46 3.61
C GLN A 72 11.85 3.37 3.45
N LEU A 73 13.12 3.77 3.26
CA LEU A 73 14.26 2.85 3.09
C LEU A 73 14.95 2.45 4.40
N GLU A 74 14.52 2.99 5.56
CA GLU A 74 15.17 2.70 6.83
C GLU A 74 15.22 1.19 7.09
N GLY A 75 16.43 0.68 7.35
CA GLY A 75 16.69 -0.75 7.54
C GLY A 75 17.24 -1.47 6.30
N PHE A 76 17.14 -0.88 5.11
CA PHE A 76 17.75 -1.42 3.89
C PHE A 76 19.04 -0.69 3.52
N LYS A 77 20.03 -1.42 3.01
CA LYS A 77 21.30 -0.85 2.51
C LYS A 77 21.19 -0.32 1.09
N GLU A 78 20.28 -0.87 0.31
CA GLU A 78 20.07 -0.53 -1.10
C GLU A 78 18.70 0.10 -1.30
N ASN A 79 18.55 0.86 -2.38
CA ASN A 79 17.26 1.43 -2.76
C ASN A 79 16.39 0.36 -3.42
N ILE A 80 15.60 -0.34 -2.62
CA ILE A 80 14.67 -1.37 -3.09
C ILE A 80 13.39 -0.80 -3.73
N PHE A 81 13.23 0.53 -3.77
CA PHE A 81 12.06 1.26 -4.26
C PHE A 81 12.41 2.26 -5.38
N GLU A 82 13.47 2.00 -6.13
CA GLU A 82 13.96 2.91 -7.20
C GLU A 82 12.87 3.26 -8.22
N GLU A 83 12.13 2.23 -8.66
CA GLU A 83 11.05 2.42 -9.63
C GLU A 83 9.90 3.25 -9.04
N GLU A 84 9.46 2.93 -7.83
CA GLU A 84 8.38 3.65 -7.15
C GLU A 84 8.72 5.12 -6.95
N PHE A 85 9.92 5.40 -6.46
CA PHE A 85 10.36 6.78 -6.23
C PHE A 85 10.52 7.57 -7.54
N THR A 86 11.00 6.92 -8.58
CA THR A 86 11.11 7.55 -9.91
C THR A 86 9.74 7.95 -10.45
N VAL A 87 8.74 7.06 -10.36
CA VAL A 87 7.39 7.37 -10.83
C VAL A 87 6.73 8.42 -9.96
N LEU A 88 6.85 8.32 -8.63
CA LEU A 88 6.30 9.30 -7.70
C LEU A 88 6.89 10.71 -7.93
N GLN A 89 8.20 10.81 -8.14
CA GLN A 89 8.86 12.07 -8.46
C GLN A 89 8.30 12.69 -9.74
N LYS A 90 8.16 11.91 -10.81
CA LYS A 90 7.59 12.38 -12.08
C LYS A 90 6.15 12.87 -11.92
N LEU A 91 5.34 12.21 -11.08
CA LEU A 91 3.98 12.68 -10.79
C LEU A 91 3.99 14.04 -10.10
N LEU A 92 4.86 14.22 -9.09
CA LEU A 92 5.00 15.50 -8.38
C LEU A 92 5.55 16.62 -9.29
N GLU A 93 6.53 16.32 -10.14
CA GLU A 93 7.05 17.24 -11.13
C GLU A 93 5.97 17.67 -12.15
N GLY A 94 5.15 16.71 -12.61
CA GLY A 94 4.01 17.00 -13.49
C GLY A 94 2.98 17.91 -12.83
N VAL A 95 2.64 17.67 -11.57
CA VAL A 95 1.76 18.55 -10.79
C VAL A 95 2.37 19.94 -10.59
N SER A 96 3.66 20.03 -10.30
CA SER A 96 4.36 21.32 -10.17
C SER A 96 4.35 22.12 -11.47
N LEU A 97 4.52 21.46 -12.61
CA LEU A 97 4.47 22.10 -13.92
C LEU A 97 3.06 22.64 -14.27
N LEU A 98 2.01 21.88 -13.91
CA LEU A 98 0.62 22.25 -14.17
C LEU A 98 0.04 23.24 -13.16
N GLY A 99 0.58 23.26 -11.93
CA GLY A 99 0.03 24.04 -10.82
C GLY A 99 -1.32 23.54 -10.29
N ASP A 100 -1.75 22.34 -10.71
CA ASP A 100 -3.04 21.75 -10.31
C ASP A 100 -3.01 20.23 -10.40
N TYR A 101 -3.96 19.57 -9.70
CA TYR A 101 -4.18 18.11 -9.77
C TYR A 101 -5.65 17.75 -9.52
N SER A 102 -6.10 16.67 -10.13
CA SER A 102 -7.40 16.05 -9.88
C SER A 102 -7.38 15.07 -8.69
N GLU A 103 -8.54 14.70 -8.15
CA GLU A 103 -8.65 13.63 -7.14
C GLU A 103 -8.05 12.30 -7.64
N LYS A 104 -8.13 12.02 -8.94
CA LYS A 104 -7.48 10.86 -9.57
C LYS A 104 -5.95 10.91 -9.39
N ILE A 105 -5.31 12.04 -9.62
CA ILE A 105 -3.86 12.20 -9.43
C ILE A 105 -3.51 12.10 -7.94
N LYS A 106 -4.33 12.67 -7.07
CA LYS A 106 -4.16 12.54 -5.62
C LYS A 106 -4.23 11.07 -5.18
N ASP A 107 -5.23 10.31 -5.61
CA ASP A 107 -5.34 8.88 -5.32
C ASP A 107 -4.09 8.13 -5.78
N GLN A 108 -3.60 8.45 -6.97
CA GLN A 108 -2.40 7.84 -7.53
C GLN A 108 -1.14 8.14 -6.69
N VAL A 109 -0.98 9.38 -6.20
CA VAL A 109 0.17 9.78 -5.36
C VAL A 109 0.08 9.14 -3.98
N ILE A 110 -1.06 9.25 -3.29
CA ILE A 110 -1.17 8.74 -1.92
C ILE A 110 -1.15 7.20 -1.83
N ALA A 111 -1.49 6.49 -2.91
CA ALA A 111 -1.39 5.03 -3.00
C ALA A 111 0.03 4.50 -2.76
N TYR A 112 1.05 5.32 -3.03
CA TYR A 112 2.45 4.93 -2.77
C TYR A 112 2.74 4.67 -1.30
N GLY A 113 1.97 5.25 -0.37
CA GLY A 113 2.09 4.94 1.05
C GLY A 113 1.89 3.46 1.34
N GLU A 114 0.83 2.87 0.82
CA GLU A 114 0.50 1.45 0.98
C GLU A 114 1.38 0.54 0.11
N ILE A 115 1.71 0.96 -1.10
CA ILE A 115 2.57 0.19 -2.02
C ILE A 115 3.96 0.00 -1.39
N LEU A 116 4.58 1.08 -0.93
CA LEU A 116 5.89 1.03 -0.27
C LEU A 116 5.83 0.22 1.02
N SER A 117 4.77 0.39 1.83
CA SER A 117 4.56 -0.36 3.06
C SER A 117 4.46 -1.87 2.81
N ALA A 118 3.65 -2.29 1.85
CA ALA A 118 3.47 -3.71 1.54
C ALA A 118 4.74 -4.35 0.96
N LYS A 119 5.44 -3.65 0.06
CA LYS A 119 6.74 -4.08 -0.45
C LYS A 119 7.79 -4.16 0.66
N TYR A 120 7.83 -3.18 1.56
CA TYR A 120 8.74 -3.18 2.72
C TYR A 120 8.54 -4.43 3.57
N VAL A 121 7.31 -4.67 4.02
CA VAL A 121 6.99 -5.82 4.89
C VAL A 121 7.30 -7.14 4.20
N ALA A 122 6.96 -7.27 2.91
CA ALA A 122 7.27 -8.48 2.14
C ALA A 122 8.79 -8.73 2.05
N ASN A 123 9.60 -7.69 1.80
CA ASN A 123 11.06 -7.81 1.75
C ASN A 123 11.64 -8.23 3.11
N VAL A 124 11.25 -7.56 4.21
CA VAL A 124 11.72 -7.91 5.57
C VAL A 124 11.36 -9.35 5.93
N LEU A 125 10.17 -9.82 5.57
CA LEU A 125 9.78 -11.21 5.81
C LEU A 125 10.65 -12.20 5.03
N ASN A 126 10.92 -11.92 3.75
CA ASN A 126 11.78 -12.77 2.91
C ASN A 126 13.22 -12.81 3.43
N GLU A 127 13.78 -11.69 3.92
CA GLU A 127 15.09 -11.66 4.59
C GLU A 127 15.11 -12.54 5.86
N ASN A 128 13.95 -12.74 6.49
CA ASN A 128 13.77 -13.63 7.64
C ASN A 128 13.30 -15.06 7.24
N SER A 129 13.53 -15.48 6.01
CA SER A 129 13.20 -16.82 5.49
C SER A 129 11.69 -17.16 5.54
N ILE A 130 10.83 -16.16 5.53
CA ILE A 130 9.38 -16.31 5.44
C ILE A 130 8.97 -16.03 3.99
N LYS A 131 8.39 -17.02 3.32
CA LYS A 131 7.96 -16.89 1.93
C LYS A 131 6.78 -15.91 1.82
N ALA A 132 7.09 -14.63 1.62
CA ALA A 132 6.12 -13.55 1.50
C ALA A 132 6.13 -12.93 0.10
N GLN A 133 4.96 -12.40 -0.32
CA GLN A 133 4.87 -11.70 -1.59
C GLN A 133 4.06 -10.41 -1.45
N PHE A 134 4.51 -9.36 -2.12
CA PHE A 134 3.74 -8.15 -2.34
C PHE A 134 2.49 -8.44 -3.17
N THR A 135 1.35 -7.96 -2.69
CA THR A 135 0.06 -8.13 -3.36
C THR A 135 -0.61 -6.76 -3.52
N ASP A 136 -0.70 -6.32 -4.75
CA ASP A 136 -1.34 -5.05 -5.09
C ASP A 136 -2.87 -5.20 -5.13
N SER A 137 -3.57 -4.61 -4.17
CA SER A 137 -5.04 -4.69 -4.09
C SER A 137 -5.76 -4.08 -5.29
N ARG A 138 -5.11 -3.24 -6.10
CA ARG A 138 -5.67 -2.71 -7.36
C ARG A 138 -5.96 -3.82 -8.39
N GLN A 139 -5.28 -4.97 -8.26
CA GLN A 139 -5.59 -6.16 -9.06
C GLN A 139 -6.79 -6.93 -8.51
N LEU A 140 -7.06 -6.83 -7.22
CA LEU A 140 -8.09 -7.58 -6.50
C LEU A 140 -9.41 -6.81 -6.41
N ILE A 141 -9.33 -5.55 -5.98
CA ILE A 141 -10.48 -4.69 -5.67
C ILE A 141 -10.72 -3.73 -6.84
N LYS A 142 -11.74 -4.05 -7.62
CA LYS A 142 -12.24 -3.15 -8.67
C LYS A 142 -13.32 -2.24 -8.10
N THR A 143 -13.28 -0.96 -8.49
CA THR A 143 -14.13 0.08 -7.93
C THR A 143 -14.87 0.87 -9.03
N ASP A 144 -15.79 1.70 -8.59
CA ASP A 144 -16.32 2.80 -9.38
C ASP A 144 -15.26 3.89 -9.62
N ILE A 145 -15.67 5.00 -10.26
CA ILE A 145 -14.80 6.15 -10.62
C ILE A 145 -14.88 7.30 -9.60
N ASN A 146 -15.41 7.07 -8.41
CA ASN A 146 -15.51 8.09 -7.37
C ASN A 146 -14.18 8.23 -6.63
N PHE A 147 -13.19 8.87 -7.29
CA PHE A 147 -11.85 9.06 -6.74
C PHE A 147 -11.91 9.72 -5.36
N GLY A 148 -11.05 9.29 -4.45
CA GLY A 148 -11.00 9.72 -3.04
C GLY A 148 -11.96 8.99 -2.11
N ASN A 149 -13.02 8.35 -2.62
CA ASN A 149 -14.01 7.58 -1.83
C ASN A 149 -14.71 6.53 -2.70
N ALA A 150 -13.93 5.75 -3.43
CA ALA A 150 -14.45 4.77 -4.38
C ALA A 150 -15.12 3.57 -3.70
N GLN A 151 -16.17 3.06 -4.33
CA GLN A 151 -16.91 1.89 -3.85
C GLN A 151 -16.52 0.65 -4.65
N PRO A 152 -16.21 -0.48 -3.98
CA PRO A 152 -15.92 -1.73 -4.66
C PRO A 152 -17.07 -2.25 -5.50
N ILE A 153 -16.74 -2.85 -6.65
CA ILE A 153 -17.66 -3.62 -7.49
C ILE A 153 -17.58 -5.07 -7.01
N ASP A 154 -18.52 -5.47 -6.16
CA ASP A 154 -18.46 -6.71 -5.37
C ASP A 154 -18.26 -7.97 -6.23
N ALA A 155 -19.04 -8.15 -7.29
CA ALA A 155 -18.96 -9.36 -8.10
C ALA A 155 -17.59 -9.55 -8.77
N VAL A 156 -17.00 -8.48 -9.28
CA VAL A 156 -15.69 -8.52 -9.94
C VAL A 156 -14.59 -8.69 -8.91
N SER A 157 -14.64 -7.93 -7.82
CA SER A 157 -13.67 -8.02 -6.73
C SER A 157 -13.66 -9.40 -6.09
N LYS A 158 -14.83 -9.98 -5.82
CA LYS A 158 -14.95 -11.33 -5.26
C LYS A 158 -14.26 -12.37 -6.14
N ARG A 159 -14.53 -12.37 -7.45
CA ARG A 159 -13.87 -13.30 -8.38
C ARG A 159 -12.36 -13.12 -8.36
N ASN A 160 -11.87 -11.88 -8.50
CA ASN A 160 -10.43 -11.60 -8.54
C ASN A 160 -9.72 -12.07 -7.25
N VAL A 161 -10.34 -11.83 -6.10
CA VAL A 161 -9.80 -12.24 -4.78
C VAL A 161 -9.70 -13.76 -4.69
N LEU A 162 -10.76 -14.49 -5.03
CA LEU A 162 -10.76 -15.95 -4.99
C LEU A 162 -9.71 -16.54 -5.92
N ASP A 163 -9.70 -16.10 -7.19
CA ASP A 163 -8.75 -16.57 -8.21
C ASP A 163 -7.29 -16.30 -7.81
N TYR A 164 -7.05 -15.15 -7.17
CA TYR A 164 -5.70 -14.74 -6.75
C TYR A 164 -5.21 -15.59 -5.58
N PHE A 165 -6.00 -15.75 -4.53
CA PHE A 165 -5.57 -16.48 -3.34
C PHE A 165 -5.49 -17.99 -3.57
N GLU A 166 -6.29 -18.56 -4.46
CA GLU A 166 -6.15 -19.94 -4.89
C GLU A 166 -4.77 -20.19 -5.54
N LYS A 167 -4.33 -19.27 -6.41
CA LYS A 167 -3.02 -19.38 -7.10
C LYS A 167 -1.80 -19.06 -6.23
N ASN A 168 -2.00 -18.36 -5.11
CA ASN A 168 -0.92 -17.85 -4.25
C ASN A 168 -1.06 -18.33 -2.79
N ALA A 169 -1.67 -19.49 -2.58
CA ALA A 169 -1.92 -20.05 -1.24
C ALA A 169 -0.64 -20.51 -0.51
N ASP A 170 0.47 -20.68 -1.23
CA ASP A 170 1.75 -21.17 -0.72
C ASP A 170 2.63 -20.06 -0.11
N LYS A 171 2.17 -18.81 -0.09
CA LYS A 171 2.91 -17.63 0.37
C LYS A 171 2.08 -16.80 1.33
N VAL A 172 2.76 -16.03 2.18
CA VAL A 172 2.13 -14.95 2.94
C VAL A 172 1.92 -13.76 2.01
N ASN A 173 0.67 -13.48 1.69
CA ASN A 173 0.31 -12.36 0.82
C ASN A 173 0.24 -11.07 1.63
N ILE A 174 1.13 -10.10 1.33
CA ILE A 174 1.15 -8.77 1.95
C ILE A 174 0.39 -7.82 1.05
N VAL A 175 -0.85 -7.57 1.41
CA VAL A 175 -1.82 -6.83 0.58
C VAL A 175 -1.82 -5.36 0.94
N THR A 176 -1.76 -4.49 -0.06
CA THR A 176 -2.00 -3.06 0.13
C THR A 176 -3.42 -2.83 0.63
N GLY A 177 -3.58 -2.14 1.75
CA GLY A 177 -4.90 -1.65 2.18
C GLY A 177 -5.30 -0.39 1.43
N PHE A 178 -6.50 0.14 1.68
CA PHE A 178 -6.96 1.47 1.28
C PHE A 178 -7.13 1.71 -0.23
N ILE A 179 -6.43 1.03 -1.10
CA ILE A 179 -6.44 1.27 -2.55
C ILE A 179 -7.17 0.19 -3.33
N GLY A 180 -7.71 0.59 -4.47
CA GLY A 180 -8.30 -0.26 -5.49
C GLY A 180 -8.04 0.32 -6.88
N SER A 181 -8.73 -0.16 -7.88
CA SER A 181 -8.68 0.45 -9.21
C SER A 181 -10.03 0.38 -9.92
N THR A 182 -10.26 1.32 -10.82
CA THR A 182 -11.39 1.25 -11.76
C THR A 182 -11.25 0.04 -12.70
N LEU A 183 -12.30 -0.27 -13.45
CA LEU A 183 -12.24 -1.29 -14.51
C LEU A 183 -11.20 -0.96 -15.61
N HIS A 184 -10.82 0.32 -15.73
CA HIS A 184 -9.77 0.80 -16.63
C HIS A 184 -8.39 0.84 -16.00
N ASN A 185 -8.21 0.21 -14.81
CA ASN A 185 -6.96 0.14 -14.05
C ASN A 185 -6.43 1.50 -13.55
N GLU A 186 -7.30 2.48 -13.39
CA GLU A 186 -6.96 3.75 -12.76
C GLU A 186 -6.99 3.60 -11.25
N THR A 187 -5.94 4.03 -10.56
CA THR A 187 -5.84 3.92 -9.09
C THR A 187 -6.93 4.72 -8.40
N THR A 188 -7.60 4.09 -7.44
CA THR A 188 -8.63 4.71 -6.58
C THR A 188 -8.31 4.47 -5.12
N THR A 189 -8.86 5.30 -4.23
CA THR A 189 -8.82 5.10 -2.78
C THR A 189 -10.21 4.88 -2.20
N LEU A 190 -10.29 4.05 -1.14
CA LEU A 190 -11.55 3.62 -0.53
C LEU A 190 -12.05 4.58 0.58
N GLY A 191 -11.47 5.77 0.67
CA GLY A 191 -11.85 6.77 1.65
C GLY A 191 -11.43 6.42 3.09
N ARG A 192 -12.10 7.03 4.08
CA ARG A 192 -11.78 6.85 5.51
C ARG A 192 -11.82 5.39 5.93
N ASN A 193 -10.82 4.96 6.73
CA ASN A 193 -10.68 3.58 7.18
C ASN A 193 -10.52 2.55 6.04
N GLY A 194 -10.09 2.98 4.86
CA GLY A 194 -10.01 2.13 3.67
C GLY A 194 -9.21 0.84 3.87
N SER A 195 -8.11 0.85 4.67
CA SER A 195 -7.37 -0.39 4.98
C SER A 195 -8.17 -1.36 5.86
N ASN A 196 -9.02 -0.86 6.78
CA ASN A 196 -9.93 -1.73 7.54
C ASN A 196 -11.00 -2.31 6.61
N TYR A 197 -11.50 -1.48 5.69
CA TYR A 197 -12.48 -1.91 4.69
C TYR A 197 -11.89 -3.01 3.77
N THR A 198 -10.67 -2.81 3.26
CA THR A 198 -9.94 -3.84 2.52
C THR A 198 -9.86 -5.16 3.30
N ALA A 199 -9.45 -5.11 4.56
CA ALA A 199 -9.33 -6.32 5.39
C ALA A 199 -10.68 -7.01 5.60
N SER A 200 -11.75 -6.25 5.86
CA SER A 200 -13.11 -6.78 6.03
C SER A 200 -13.64 -7.40 4.74
N LEU A 201 -13.40 -6.76 3.59
CA LEU A 201 -13.79 -7.27 2.28
C LEU A 201 -13.10 -8.60 1.98
N LEU A 202 -11.78 -8.66 2.17
CA LEU A 202 -11.03 -9.92 1.98
C LEU A 202 -11.49 -11.01 2.92
N ALA A 203 -11.75 -10.71 4.20
CA ALA A 203 -12.23 -11.68 5.18
C ALA A 203 -13.64 -12.20 4.87
N ALA A 204 -14.49 -11.39 4.27
CA ALA A 204 -15.84 -11.80 3.87
C ALA A 204 -15.83 -12.68 2.60
N ILE A 205 -14.79 -12.61 1.78
CA ILE A 205 -14.67 -13.37 0.53
C ILE A 205 -13.90 -14.68 0.75
N SER A 206 -12.90 -14.68 1.67
CA SER A 206 -12.00 -15.83 1.96
C SER A 206 -12.62 -16.81 2.94
#